data_7d894d1cf9084738a8e9248dd213b4c0
#
_entry.id   7d894d1cf9084738a8e9248dd213b4c0
#
_cell.length_a   1.000
_cell.length_b   1.000
_cell.length_c   1.000
_cell.angle_alpha   90.00
_cell.angle_beta   90.00
_cell.angle_gamma   90.00
#
_symmetry.space_group_name_H-M   'P 1'
#
loop_
_entity.id
_entity.type
_entity.pdbx_description
1 polymer ?
#
loop_
_entity_poly.entity_id
_entity_poly.type
_entity_poly.pdbx_seq_one_letter_code
_entity_poly.pdbx_strand_id
1 'polypeptide(L)'
;MEFKLHTTFESLEPLARAWDDMLAESITDAPFLRFNYLRDWWQTLGGGEWPQAELAVVTAHEADALIGIAPLFQAVNQDGLPALLLLGSIEISDYLDLIVRPADLTRFINGLLDFLASSLPDSWRALDWVNLPEASPTLAALEADTSARGWTFTRETYQPAPYIALPADF
;
A
#
# COMPACT_ATOMS: atom_id res chain seq x y z
N MET A 1 -4.69 -1.92 18.18
CA MET A 1 -4.01 -1.28 17.03
C MET A 1 -4.77 0.00 16.71
N GLU A 2 -4.09 1.12 16.63
CA GLU A 2 -4.65 2.44 16.31
C GLU A 2 -4.23 2.81 14.88
N PHE A 3 -5.20 3.21 14.05
CA PHE A 3 -4.96 3.60 12.66
C PHE A 3 -5.03 5.12 12.52
N LYS A 4 -4.14 5.67 11.70
CA LYS A 4 -4.06 7.11 11.43
C LYS A 4 -3.93 7.37 9.93
N LEU A 5 -4.77 8.27 9.41
CA LEU A 5 -4.72 8.76 8.04
C LEU A 5 -3.77 9.96 7.95
N HIS A 6 -2.92 9.96 6.94
CA HIS A 6 -2.01 11.04 6.57
C HIS A 6 -2.32 11.52 5.16
N THR A 7 -2.59 12.80 5.02
CA THR A 7 -2.94 13.46 3.75
C THR A 7 -1.82 14.33 3.20
N THR A 8 -0.68 14.38 3.90
CA THR A 8 0.52 15.10 3.47
C THR A 8 1.78 14.33 3.88
N PHE A 9 2.84 14.41 3.08
CA PHE A 9 4.12 13.79 3.41
C PHE A 9 4.84 14.47 4.59
N GLU A 10 4.57 15.76 4.83
CA GLU A 10 5.11 16.48 6.00
C GLU A 10 4.69 15.80 7.32
N SER A 11 3.48 15.26 7.38
CA SER A 11 2.99 14.54 8.57
C SER A 11 3.65 13.17 8.76
N LEU A 12 4.29 12.63 7.71
CA LEU A 12 4.99 11.35 7.70
C LEU A 12 6.51 11.50 7.92
N GLU A 13 7.09 12.69 7.74
CA GLU A 13 8.54 12.92 7.91
C GLU A 13 9.11 12.39 9.24
N PRO A 14 8.42 12.54 10.39
CA PRO A 14 8.90 11.97 11.64
C PRO A 14 9.00 10.45 11.65
N LEU A 15 8.28 9.78 10.75
CA LEU A 15 8.25 8.32 10.61
C LEU A 15 9.25 7.79 9.57
N ALA A 16 9.95 8.65 8.82
CA ALA A 16 10.78 8.24 7.67
C ALA A 16 11.78 7.12 8.01
N ARG A 17 12.46 7.22 9.16
CA ARG A 17 13.37 6.16 9.61
C ARG A 17 12.63 4.88 10.00
N ALA A 18 11.57 5.00 10.80
CA ALA A 18 10.79 3.84 11.24
C ALA A 18 10.10 3.15 10.06
N TRP A 19 9.73 3.89 9.03
CA TRP A 19 9.23 3.39 7.76
C TRP A 19 10.23 2.47 7.08
N ASP A 20 11.45 2.94 6.84
CA ASP A 20 12.49 2.16 6.16
C ASP A 20 13.00 0.99 7.04
N ASP A 21 13.07 1.15 8.37
CA ASP A 21 13.37 0.06 9.31
C ASP A 21 12.29 -1.04 9.24
N MET A 22 11.01 -0.66 9.14
CA MET A 22 9.90 -1.61 8.97
C MET A 22 9.92 -2.28 7.60
N LEU A 23 10.22 -1.53 6.54
CA LEU A 23 10.30 -2.07 5.19
C LEU A 23 11.32 -3.20 5.10
N ALA A 24 12.46 -3.09 5.76
CA ALA A 24 13.49 -4.12 5.79
C ALA A 24 13.03 -5.45 6.44
N GLU A 25 11.95 -5.42 7.24
CA GLU A 25 11.34 -6.58 7.90
C GLU A 25 9.97 -6.95 7.28
N SER A 26 9.57 -6.27 6.22
CA SER A 26 8.25 -6.38 5.60
C SER A 26 8.11 -7.64 4.74
N ILE A 27 6.83 -7.97 4.44
CA ILE A 27 6.47 -9.01 3.47
C ILE A 27 7.07 -8.78 2.08
N THR A 28 7.32 -7.53 1.73
CA THR A 28 7.95 -7.11 0.47
C THR A 28 8.95 -6.01 0.77
N ASP A 29 10.25 -6.28 0.61
CA ASP A 29 11.33 -5.27 0.70
C ASP A 29 11.74 -4.87 -0.71
N ALA A 30 11.07 -3.85 -1.26
CA ALA A 30 11.36 -3.31 -2.58
C ALA A 30 11.82 -1.85 -2.51
N PRO A 31 12.76 -1.42 -3.35
CA PRO A 31 13.25 -0.04 -3.36
C PRO A 31 12.15 0.99 -3.65
N PHE A 32 11.10 0.59 -4.39
CA PHE A 32 9.93 1.40 -4.72
C PHE A 32 9.03 1.71 -3.50
N LEU A 33 9.20 1.01 -2.39
CA LEU A 33 8.46 1.22 -1.15
C LEU A 33 9.24 2.06 -0.12
N ARG A 34 10.47 2.50 -0.42
CA ARG A 34 11.27 3.39 0.43
C ARG A 34 10.58 4.72 0.63
N PHE A 35 10.67 5.26 1.86
CA PHE A 35 10.06 6.54 2.20
C PHE A 35 10.41 7.66 1.23
N ASN A 36 11.72 7.86 0.97
CA ASN A 36 12.18 8.91 0.08
C ASN A 36 11.69 8.71 -1.36
N TYR A 37 11.67 7.46 -1.85
CA TYR A 37 11.17 7.17 -3.20
C TYR A 37 9.70 7.58 -3.35
N LEU A 38 8.83 7.15 -2.44
CA LEU A 38 7.39 7.44 -2.52
C LEU A 38 7.09 8.92 -2.28
N ARG A 39 7.84 9.58 -1.38
CA ARG A 39 7.75 11.03 -1.17
C ARG A 39 8.11 11.79 -2.45
N ASP A 40 9.26 11.49 -3.03
CA ASP A 40 9.78 12.20 -4.21
C ASP A 40 8.89 11.94 -5.43
N TRP A 41 8.38 10.69 -5.58
CA TRP A 41 7.39 10.35 -6.59
C TRP A 41 6.12 11.21 -6.41
N TRP A 42 5.56 11.29 -5.21
CA TRP A 42 4.37 12.08 -4.92
C TRP A 42 4.58 13.57 -5.15
N GLN A 43 5.67 14.13 -4.64
CA GLN A 43 5.98 15.55 -4.79
C GLN A 43 6.24 15.96 -6.24
N THR A 44 6.76 15.05 -7.06
CA THR A 44 7.11 15.32 -8.45
C THR A 44 5.95 15.06 -9.41
N LEU A 45 5.23 13.97 -9.21
CA LEU A 45 4.21 13.46 -10.13
C LEU A 45 2.78 13.63 -9.62
N GLY A 46 2.58 13.79 -8.30
CA GLY A 46 1.27 14.09 -7.70
C GLY A 46 0.16 13.09 -8.04
N GLY A 47 0.48 11.79 -8.02
CA GLY A 47 -0.42 10.73 -8.43
C GLY A 47 -0.15 10.17 -9.83
N GLY A 48 0.87 10.68 -10.53
CA GLY A 48 1.31 10.15 -11.83
C GLY A 48 0.24 10.29 -12.91
N GLU A 49 -0.18 9.18 -13.48
CA GLU A 49 -1.23 9.08 -14.49
C GLU A 49 -2.66 9.38 -13.98
N TRP A 50 -2.82 9.53 -12.66
CA TRP A 50 -4.12 9.73 -12.02
C TRP A 50 -4.37 11.21 -11.70
N PRO A 51 -5.21 11.93 -12.48
CA PRO A 51 -5.52 13.33 -12.21
C PRO A 51 -6.34 13.49 -10.93
N GLN A 52 -6.15 14.61 -10.23
CA GLN A 52 -6.89 14.93 -8.98
C GLN A 52 -6.66 13.91 -7.85
N ALA A 53 -5.45 13.36 -7.79
CA ALA A 53 -5.09 12.43 -6.72
C ALA A 53 -4.91 13.15 -5.38
N GLU A 54 -5.35 12.51 -4.30
CA GLU A 54 -5.20 12.96 -2.91
C GLU A 54 -4.45 11.92 -2.09
N LEU A 55 -3.43 12.33 -1.35
CA LEU A 55 -2.67 11.42 -0.50
C LEU A 55 -3.56 10.84 0.61
N ALA A 56 -3.46 9.54 0.82
CA ALA A 56 -4.25 8.81 1.81
C ALA A 56 -3.44 7.69 2.48
N VAL A 57 -2.21 7.98 2.90
CA VAL A 57 -1.37 6.99 3.58
C VAL A 57 -1.97 6.67 4.94
N VAL A 58 -2.10 5.38 5.23
CA VAL A 58 -2.58 4.90 6.53
C VAL A 58 -1.45 4.21 7.28
N THR A 59 -1.21 4.63 8.51
CA THR A 59 -0.28 3.97 9.44
C THR A 59 -1.04 3.31 10.58
N ALA A 60 -0.54 2.17 11.06
CA ALA A 60 -1.07 1.48 12.22
C ALA A 60 -0.04 1.44 13.34
N HIS A 61 -0.47 1.69 14.57
CA HIS A 61 0.39 1.75 15.74
C HIS A 61 -0.15 0.90 16.90
N GLU A 62 0.76 0.38 17.71
CA GLU A 62 0.47 -0.17 19.05
C GLU A 62 1.36 0.56 20.05
N ALA A 63 0.73 1.34 20.94
CA ALA A 63 1.43 2.37 21.71
C ALA A 63 2.25 3.27 20.76
N ASP A 64 3.57 3.35 20.94
CA ASP A 64 4.45 4.17 20.10
C ASP A 64 5.10 3.37 18.94
N ALA A 65 4.84 2.07 18.85
CA ALA A 65 5.45 1.22 17.83
C ALA A 65 4.62 1.25 16.53
N LEU A 66 5.29 1.50 15.41
CA LEU A 66 4.73 1.36 14.07
C LEU A 66 4.56 -0.14 13.75
N ILE A 67 3.36 -0.55 13.35
CA ILE A 67 3.00 -1.96 13.09
C ILE A 67 2.83 -2.22 11.61
N GLY A 68 2.36 -1.23 10.86
CA GLY A 68 2.17 -1.36 9.42
C GLY A 68 1.83 -0.05 8.75
N ILE A 69 2.02 -0.03 7.44
CA ILE A 69 1.76 1.13 6.58
C ILE A 69 1.04 0.64 5.33
N ALA A 70 -0.06 1.29 5.01
CA ALA A 70 -0.70 1.21 3.70
C ALA A 70 -0.37 2.50 2.94
N PRO A 71 0.58 2.46 1.99
CA PRO A 71 1.00 3.63 1.22
C PRO A 71 -0.02 3.90 0.11
N LEU A 72 -1.11 4.57 0.45
CA LEU A 72 -2.25 4.78 -0.43
C LEU A 72 -2.39 6.22 -0.88
N PHE A 73 -3.08 6.39 -2.00
CA PHE A 73 -3.68 7.64 -2.43
C PHE A 73 -5.07 7.38 -3.00
N GLN A 74 -5.90 8.40 -3.03
CA GLN A 74 -7.24 8.36 -3.60
C GLN A 74 -7.25 9.00 -4.98
N ALA A 75 -7.89 8.36 -5.94
CA ALA A 75 -8.16 8.90 -7.27
C ALA A 75 -9.38 8.21 -7.91
N VAL A 76 -9.77 8.65 -9.09
CA VAL A 76 -10.73 7.91 -9.92
C VAL A 76 -9.94 6.91 -10.76
N ASN A 77 -10.24 5.61 -10.65
CA ASN A 77 -9.53 4.57 -11.38
C ASN A 77 -9.96 4.48 -12.86
N GLN A 78 -9.38 3.54 -13.61
CA GLN A 78 -9.67 3.36 -15.04
C GLN A 78 -11.13 2.98 -15.33
N ASP A 79 -11.82 2.38 -14.36
CA ASP A 79 -13.26 2.04 -14.46
C ASP A 79 -14.17 3.23 -14.11
N GLY A 80 -13.60 4.40 -13.81
CA GLY A 80 -14.37 5.58 -13.42
C GLY A 80 -14.87 5.54 -11.97
N LEU A 81 -14.33 4.68 -11.12
CA LEU A 81 -14.72 4.56 -9.72
C LEU A 81 -13.76 5.33 -8.81
N PRO A 82 -14.28 6.02 -7.78
CA PRO A 82 -13.42 6.49 -6.69
C PRO A 82 -12.70 5.30 -6.05
N ALA A 83 -11.38 5.32 -6.04
CA ALA A 83 -10.58 4.19 -5.58
C ALA A 83 -9.42 4.62 -4.67
N LEU A 84 -8.98 3.71 -3.82
CA LEU A 84 -7.72 3.80 -3.11
C LEU A 84 -6.69 2.92 -3.81
N LEU A 85 -5.63 3.56 -4.29
CA LEU A 85 -4.55 2.96 -5.06
C LEU A 85 -3.26 2.95 -4.24
N LEU A 86 -2.33 2.05 -4.56
CA LEU A 86 -0.99 2.06 -3.97
C LEU A 86 -0.17 3.22 -4.55
N LEU A 87 0.59 3.91 -3.68
CA LEU A 87 1.54 4.94 -4.11
C LEU A 87 2.58 4.34 -5.05
N GLY A 88 2.76 4.99 -6.17
CA GLY A 88 3.61 4.57 -7.28
C GLY A 88 2.84 4.66 -8.58
N SER A 89 3.54 4.56 -9.70
CA SER A 89 2.97 4.56 -11.04
C SER A 89 2.94 3.14 -11.59
N ILE A 90 1.95 2.82 -12.42
CA ILE A 90 1.90 1.57 -13.16
C ILE A 90 3.16 1.40 -14.03
N GLU A 91 3.66 2.49 -14.59
CA GLU A 91 4.74 2.48 -15.58
C GLU A 91 6.15 2.49 -14.98
N ILE A 92 6.33 3.01 -13.76
CA ILE A 92 7.68 3.26 -13.21
C ILE A 92 7.92 2.71 -11.83
N SER A 93 6.95 2.08 -11.20
CA SER A 93 7.08 1.46 -9.87
C SER A 93 6.61 0.03 -9.92
N ASP A 94 7.51 -0.90 -9.61
CA ASP A 94 7.21 -2.33 -9.52
C ASP A 94 7.18 -2.82 -8.06
N TYR A 95 6.64 -4.01 -7.86
CA TYR A 95 6.64 -4.68 -6.55
C TYR A 95 6.04 -3.83 -5.43
N LEU A 96 4.93 -3.16 -5.72
CA LEU A 96 4.17 -2.38 -4.73
C LEU A 96 3.43 -3.32 -3.78
N ASP A 97 3.35 -2.94 -2.50
CA ASP A 97 2.68 -3.75 -1.48
C ASP A 97 2.38 -2.91 -0.23
N LEU A 98 1.72 -3.53 0.74
CA LEU A 98 1.68 -3.06 2.11
C LEU A 98 3.05 -3.22 2.78
N ILE A 99 3.39 -2.31 3.68
CA ILE A 99 4.63 -2.38 4.46
C ILE A 99 4.25 -2.86 5.85
N VAL A 100 4.42 -4.15 6.09
CA VAL A 100 4.02 -4.81 7.33
C VAL A 100 4.80 -6.10 7.51
N ARG A 101 5.12 -6.46 8.76
CA ARG A 101 5.79 -7.73 9.06
C ARG A 101 4.86 -8.91 8.77
N PRO A 102 5.39 -10.06 8.33
CA PRO A 102 4.56 -11.25 8.07
C PRO A 102 3.65 -11.64 9.23
N ALA A 103 4.14 -11.54 10.47
CA ALA A 103 3.37 -11.89 11.66
C ALA A 103 2.17 -10.97 11.93
N ASP A 104 2.20 -9.74 11.42
CA ASP A 104 1.20 -8.72 11.68
C ASP A 104 0.19 -8.56 10.52
N LEU A 105 0.48 -9.15 9.35
CA LEU A 105 -0.25 -8.93 8.10
C LEU A 105 -1.77 -9.12 8.23
N THR A 106 -2.21 -10.26 8.74
CA THR A 106 -3.65 -10.58 8.84
C THR A 106 -4.40 -9.58 9.72
N ARG A 107 -3.84 -9.26 10.90
CA ARG A 107 -4.47 -8.31 11.83
C ARG A 107 -4.41 -6.87 11.31
N PHE A 108 -3.35 -6.54 10.56
CA PHE A 108 -3.21 -5.23 9.91
C PHE A 108 -4.26 -5.06 8.82
N ILE A 109 -4.42 -6.03 7.89
CA ILE A 109 -5.42 -5.96 6.81
C ILE A 109 -6.82 -5.86 7.40
N ASN A 110 -7.18 -6.71 8.36
CA ASN A 110 -8.49 -6.66 8.99
C ASN A 110 -8.78 -5.28 9.57
N GLY A 111 -7.88 -4.73 10.38
CA GLY A 111 -8.05 -3.40 10.96
C GLY A 111 -8.00 -2.27 9.92
N LEU A 112 -7.18 -2.39 8.88
CA LEU A 112 -7.13 -1.42 7.78
C LEU A 112 -8.47 -1.33 7.05
N LEU A 113 -9.06 -2.47 6.68
CA LEU A 113 -10.34 -2.49 5.99
C LEU A 113 -11.48 -1.94 6.87
N ASP A 114 -11.48 -2.23 8.18
CA ASP A 114 -12.42 -1.61 9.14
C ASP A 114 -12.23 -0.09 9.22
N PHE A 115 -10.98 0.35 9.32
CA PHE A 115 -10.65 1.78 9.36
C PHE A 115 -11.08 2.50 8.09
N LEU A 116 -10.77 1.97 6.91
CA LEU A 116 -11.15 2.57 5.64
C LEU A 116 -12.68 2.64 5.48
N ALA A 117 -13.39 1.57 5.83
CA ALA A 117 -14.85 1.54 5.75
C ALA A 117 -15.52 2.52 6.72
N SER A 118 -14.95 2.75 7.91
CA SER A 118 -15.54 3.62 8.92
C SER A 118 -15.12 5.08 8.80
N SER A 119 -13.87 5.33 8.42
CA SER A 119 -13.29 6.68 8.42
C SER A 119 -13.41 7.39 7.06
N LEU A 120 -13.56 6.63 5.98
CA LEU A 120 -13.67 7.14 4.61
C LEU A 120 -14.88 6.54 3.86
N PRO A 121 -16.08 6.45 4.46
CA PRO A 121 -17.19 5.61 3.94
C PRO A 121 -17.69 6.05 2.56
N ASP A 122 -17.58 7.33 2.21
CA ASP A 122 -18.08 7.89 0.96
C ASP A 122 -16.98 8.24 -0.05
N SER A 123 -15.72 8.06 0.33
CA SER A 123 -14.58 8.51 -0.45
C SER A 123 -14.07 7.50 -1.47
N TRP A 124 -14.43 6.22 -1.34
CA TRP A 124 -13.97 5.15 -2.22
C TRP A 124 -15.04 4.08 -2.44
N ARG A 125 -14.87 3.34 -3.53
CA ARG A 125 -15.72 2.20 -3.91
C ARG A 125 -14.89 0.96 -4.25
N ALA A 126 -13.59 1.14 -4.49
CA ALA A 126 -12.66 0.06 -4.82
C ALA A 126 -11.30 0.27 -4.14
N LEU A 127 -10.65 -0.82 -3.77
CA LEU A 127 -9.21 -0.88 -3.59
C LEU A 127 -8.65 -1.41 -4.92
N ASP A 128 -7.97 -0.56 -5.66
CA ASP A 128 -7.44 -0.88 -6.99
C ASP A 128 -5.92 -0.89 -6.93
N TRP A 129 -5.36 -2.05 -6.58
CA TRP A 129 -3.94 -2.19 -6.29
C TRP A 129 -3.24 -2.93 -7.43
N VAL A 130 -2.45 -2.20 -8.17
CA VAL A 130 -1.63 -2.71 -9.28
C VAL A 130 -0.21 -3.00 -8.81
N ASN A 131 0.52 -3.78 -9.61
CA ASN A 131 1.93 -4.11 -9.39
C ASN A 131 2.24 -4.83 -8.07
N LEU A 132 1.24 -5.50 -7.45
CA LEU A 132 1.51 -6.44 -6.37
C LEU A 132 2.24 -7.67 -6.92
N PRO A 133 3.30 -8.15 -6.27
CA PRO A 133 3.91 -9.43 -6.63
C PRO A 133 2.88 -10.57 -6.54
N GLU A 134 2.87 -11.48 -7.52
CA GLU A 134 1.96 -12.64 -7.51
C GLU A 134 2.14 -13.51 -6.26
N ALA A 135 3.36 -13.56 -5.73
CA ALA A 135 3.69 -14.30 -4.52
C ALA A 135 3.43 -13.54 -3.21
N SER A 136 2.94 -12.28 -3.28
CA SER A 136 2.68 -11.52 -2.06
C SER A 136 1.59 -12.18 -1.20
N PRO A 137 1.83 -12.37 0.10
CA PRO A 137 0.83 -12.89 1.02
C PRO A 137 -0.35 -11.92 1.23
N THR A 138 -0.21 -10.65 0.85
CA THR A 138 -1.30 -9.66 0.85
C THR A 138 -2.50 -10.12 0.06
N LEU A 139 -2.29 -10.76 -1.10
CA LEU A 139 -3.38 -11.25 -1.96
C LEU A 139 -4.27 -12.26 -1.24
N ALA A 140 -3.68 -13.28 -0.62
CA ALA A 140 -4.43 -14.30 0.11
C ALA A 140 -5.13 -13.73 1.36
N ALA A 141 -4.49 -12.79 2.05
CA ALA A 141 -5.06 -12.15 3.23
C ALA A 141 -6.24 -11.23 2.87
N LEU A 142 -6.13 -10.47 1.78
CA LEU A 142 -7.24 -9.66 1.25
C LEU A 142 -8.42 -10.54 0.80
N GLU A 143 -8.17 -11.61 0.05
CA GLU A 143 -9.22 -12.52 -0.42
C GLU A 143 -10.00 -13.12 0.75
N ALA A 144 -9.30 -13.56 1.81
CA ALA A 144 -9.93 -14.11 3.00
C ALA A 144 -10.78 -13.08 3.76
N ASP A 145 -10.25 -11.86 3.98
CA ASP A 145 -10.94 -10.82 4.75
C ASP A 145 -12.12 -10.22 3.97
N THR A 146 -11.95 -9.92 2.67
CA THR A 146 -13.02 -9.41 1.81
C THR A 146 -14.15 -10.42 1.66
N SER A 147 -13.83 -11.72 1.53
CA SER A 147 -14.82 -12.79 1.51
C SER A 147 -15.64 -12.85 2.80
N ALA A 148 -14.99 -12.71 3.96
CA ALA A 148 -15.67 -12.68 5.26
C ALA A 148 -16.61 -11.46 5.40
N ARG A 149 -16.32 -10.35 4.72
CA ARG A 149 -17.15 -9.13 4.69
C ARG A 149 -18.25 -9.17 3.63
N GLY A 150 -18.27 -10.18 2.76
CA GLY A 150 -19.17 -10.22 1.61
C GLY A 150 -18.81 -9.22 0.51
N TRP A 151 -17.56 -8.77 0.44
CA TRP A 151 -17.05 -7.90 -0.61
C TRP A 151 -16.55 -8.73 -1.78
N THR A 152 -16.58 -8.16 -2.98
CA THR A 152 -16.03 -8.80 -4.18
C THR A 152 -14.51 -8.63 -4.19
N PHE A 153 -13.79 -9.74 -4.41
CA PHE A 153 -12.35 -9.76 -4.67
C PHE A 153 -12.10 -10.25 -6.08
N THR A 154 -11.28 -9.52 -6.84
CA THR A 154 -10.83 -9.92 -8.18
C THR A 154 -9.30 -9.83 -8.24
N ARG A 155 -8.70 -10.72 -9.01
CA ARG A 155 -7.26 -10.73 -9.25
C ARG A 155 -6.99 -11.02 -10.71
N GLU A 156 -6.13 -10.20 -11.31
CA GLU A 156 -5.69 -10.35 -12.70
C GLU A 156 -4.17 -10.34 -12.78
N THR A 157 -3.59 -11.12 -13.70
CA THR A 157 -2.19 -11.00 -14.03
C THR A 157 -2.04 -9.88 -15.04
N TYR A 158 -1.50 -8.75 -14.57
CA TYR A 158 -1.35 -7.55 -15.39
C TYR A 158 -0.23 -7.72 -16.42
N GLN A 159 0.98 -8.06 -15.94
CA GLN A 159 2.15 -8.31 -16.79
C GLN A 159 3.20 -9.15 -16.04
N PRO A 160 4.06 -9.89 -16.77
CA PRO A 160 5.17 -10.58 -16.14
C PRO A 160 6.26 -9.59 -15.71
N ALA A 161 6.80 -9.76 -14.50
CA ALA A 161 7.95 -9.03 -13.98
C ALA A 161 9.17 -9.98 -13.90
N PRO A 162 9.92 -10.18 -14.98
CA PRO A 162 11.04 -11.12 -15.01
C PRO A 162 12.19 -10.60 -14.13
N TYR A 163 12.79 -11.49 -13.35
CA TYR A 163 13.98 -11.18 -12.56
C TYR A 163 15.06 -12.23 -12.74
N ILE A 164 16.31 -11.83 -12.49
CA ILE A 164 17.47 -12.72 -12.49
C ILE A 164 17.99 -12.78 -11.06
N ALA A 165 18.00 -13.99 -10.48
CA ALA A 165 18.64 -14.21 -9.20
C ALA A 165 20.16 -14.03 -9.34
N LEU A 166 20.73 -13.09 -8.57
CA LEU A 166 22.18 -12.89 -8.55
C LEU A 166 22.82 -13.91 -7.58
N PRO A 167 24.04 -14.43 -7.91
CA PRO A 167 24.77 -15.27 -6.98
C PRO A 167 25.16 -14.50 -5.71
N ALA A 168 25.27 -15.22 -4.59
CA ALA A 168 25.54 -14.62 -3.28
C ALA A 168 26.95 -13.99 -3.17
N ASP A 169 27.86 -14.34 -4.07
CA ASP A 169 29.27 -13.95 -4.13
C ASP A 169 29.54 -13.04 -5.34
N PHE A 170 28.81 -11.97 -5.41
CA PHE A 170 28.96 -10.97 -6.46
C PHE A 170 29.96 -9.88 -6.06
#